data_00fe7ff6801dc17a1f84000ccedc51fa
#
_entry.id   00fe7ff6801dc17a1f84000ccedc51fa
#
_cell.length_a   1.000
_cell.length_b   1.000
_cell.length_c   1.000
_cell.angle_alpha   90.00
_cell.angle_beta   90.00
_cell.angle_gamma   90.00
#
_symmetry.space_group_name_H-M   'P 1'
#
loop_
_entity.id
_entity.type
_entity.pdbx_description
1 polymer ?
#
loop_
_entity_poly.entity_id
_entity_poly.type
_entity_poly.pdbx_seq_one_letter_code
_entity_poly.pdbx_strand_id
1 'polypeptide(L)'
;ITVRQSFNDKTPDGSKKFINLRARFPTVSDKDIEWKNGGNIILVCSHYDTKIVKDVEFIGANDGGSSTGVLVELARVFSSMPELARKVELVFFDGEEAFVDFTPTDGLYGSRHYAKFWRSAPINKKPRAAFVLDLVGDKEMRIDPPYDSPSNLLSELYEAAENLGHRSLFGIYPT
;
A
#
# COMPACT_ATOMS: atom_id res chain seq x y z
N ILE A 1 2.09 15.59 -6.19
CA ILE A 1 0.93 15.47 -7.10
C ILE A 1 0.15 14.23 -6.74
N THR A 2 -1.17 14.34 -6.71
CA THR A 2 -2.08 13.24 -6.39
C THR A 2 -3.02 12.95 -7.56
N VAL A 3 -3.44 11.69 -7.66
CA VAL A 3 -4.42 11.21 -8.64
C VAL A 3 -5.44 10.31 -7.96
N ARG A 4 -6.70 10.44 -8.36
CA ARG A 4 -7.80 9.55 -7.97
C ARG A 4 -8.02 8.53 -9.07
N GLN A 5 -7.82 7.26 -8.77
CA GLN A 5 -8.11 6.16 -9.69
C GLN A 5 -9.48 5.57 -9.35
N SER A 6 -10.51 6.09 -10.03
CA SER A 6 -11.90 5.63 -9.80
C SER A 6 -12.24 4.44 -10.70
N PHE A 7 -12.96 3.46 -10.14
CA PHE A 7 -13.44 2.28 -10.85
C PHE A 7 -14.72 1.75 -10.20
N ASN A 8 -15.42 0.87 -10.90
CA ASN A 8 -16.54 0.13 -10.34
C ASN A 8 -16.19 -1.36 -10.34
N ASP A 9 -16.64 -2.08 -9.32
CA ASP A 9 -16.53 -3.53 -9.24
C ASP A 9 -17.81 -4.14 -8.66
N LYS A 10 -18.02 -5.43 -8.90
CA LYS A 10 -19.14 -6.19 -8.34
C LYS A 10 -18.75 -6.69 -6.96
N THR A 11 -19.61 -6.45 -6.00
CA THR A 11 -19.50 -6.96 -4.63
C THR A 11 -20.71 -7.84 -4.30
N PRO A 12 -20.69 -8.60 -3.20
CA PRO A 12 -21.87 -9.31 -2.71
C PRO A 12 -23.08 -8.39 -2.49
N ASP A 13 -22.85 -7.10 -2.18
CA ASP A 13 -23.87 -6.06 -1.99
C ASP A 13 -24.10 -5.20 -3.25
N GLY A 14 -23.93 -5.79 -4.44
CA GLY A 14 -24.14 -5.13 -5.73
C GLY A 14 -22.91 -4.42 -6.29
N SER A 15 -23.12 -3.58 -7.31
CA SER A 15 -22.01 -2.82 -7.90
C SER A 15 -21.68 -1.61 -7.04
N LYS A 16 -20.42 -1.46 -6.67
CA LYS A 16 -19.92 -0.34 -5.88
C LYS A 16 -18.85 0.42 -6.65
N LYS A 17 -18.73 1.72 -6.33
CA LYS A 17 -17.65 2.58 -6.82
C LYS A 17 -16.55 2.64 -5.78
N PHE A 18 -15.32 2.44 -6.23
CA PHE A 18 -14.11 2.53 -5.43
C PHE A 18 -13.17 3.61 -5.98
N ILE A 19 -12.29 4.13 -5.13
CA ILE A 19 -11.35 5.20 -5.49
C ILE A 19 -10.00 4.95 -4.82
N ASN A 20 -9.04 4.37 -5.53
CA ASN A 20 -7.66 4.41 -5.04
C ASN A 20 -7.11 5.84 -5.12
N LEU A 21 -6.32 6.23 -4.12
CA LEU A 21 -5.55 7.48 -4.14
C LEU A 21 -4.08 7.16 -4.38
N ARG A 22 -3.44 7.93 -5.26
CA ARG A 22 -2.04 7.76 -5.62
C ARG A 22 -1.31 9.08 -5.47
N ALA A 23 -0.12 9.08 -4.89
CA ALA A 23 0.69 10.26 -4.72
C ALA A 23 2.13 10.04 -5.17
N ARG A 24 2.66 10.96 -5.96
CA ARG A 24 4.08 11.05 -6.36
C ARG A 24 4.62 12.44 -6.09
N PHE A 25 5.92 12.52 -5.96
CA PHE A 25 6.66 13.73 -5.65
C PHE A 25 7.42 14.19 -6.91
N PRO A 26 6.90 15.17 -7.67
CA PRO A 26 7.60 15.69 -8.85
C PRO A 26 8.81 16.51 -8.44
N THR A 27 9.83 16.49 -9.26
CA THR A 27 10.89 17.51 -9.22
C THR A 27 10.42 18.79 -9.91
N VAL A 28 11.12 19.90 -9.69
CA VAL A 28 10.81 21.20 -10.34
C VAL A 28 10.83 21.11 -11.87
N SER A 29 11.57 20.14 -12.42
CA SER A 29 11.67 19.88 -13.86
C SER A 29 10.56 18.99 -14.42
N ASP A 30 9.85 18.24 -13.57
CA ASP A 30 8.83 17.28 -14.01
C ASP A 30 7.46 17.96 -14.07
N LYS A 31 7.16 18.57 -15.23
CA LYS A 31 5.84 19.17 -15.46
C LYS A 31 4.73 18.13 -15.59
N ASP A 32 5.08 16.92 -16.04
CA ASP A 32 4.12 15.82 -16.25
C ASP A 32 4.65 14.52 -15.66
N ILE A 33 3.94 13.97 -14.69
CA ILE A 33 4.23 12.63 -14.15
C ILE A 33 3.64 11.57 -15.07
N GLU A 34 4.50 10.75 -15.66
CA GLU A 34 4.04 9.57 -16.38
C GLU A 34 3.61 8.47 -15.39
N TRP A 35 2.35 8.46 -15.01
CA TRP A 35 1.78 7.52 -14.04
C TRP A 35 1.90 6.04 -14.43
N LYS A 36 2.14 5.75 -15.72
CA LYS A 36 2.37 4.40 -16.25
C LYS A 36 3.83 4.00 -16.30
N ASN A 37 4.74 4.84 -15.81
CA ASN A 37 6.15 4.54 -15.73
C ASN A 37 6.57 4.33 -14.27
N GLY A 38 6.71 3.07 -13.88
CA GLY A 38 7.13 2.64 -12.55
C GLY A 38 8.53 2.04 -12.49
N GLY A 39 9.30 2.05 -13.58
CA GLY A 39 10.56 1.30 -13.70
C GLY A 39 11.63 1.58 -12.63
N ASN A 40 11.58 2.74 -11.98
CA ASN A 40 12.46 3.11 -10.86
C ASN A 40 11.68 3.46 -9.59
N ILE A 41 10.41 3.06 -9.53
CA ILE A 41 9.50 3.42 -8.43
C ILE A 41 9.37 2.24 -7.47
N ILE A 42 9.42 2.54 -6.18
CA ILE A 42 9.00 1.68 -5.10
C ILE A 42 7.60 2.13 -4.67
N LEU A 43 6.68 1.18 -4.55
CA LEU A 43 5.35 1.44 -4.03
C LEU A 43 5.36 1.27 -2.53
N VAL A 44 4.76 2.21 -1.80
CA VAL A 44 4.40 2.04 -0.40
C VAL A 44 2.89 2.19 -0.30
N CYS A 45 2.24 1.14 0.13
CA CYS A 45 0.80 0.97 0.03
C CYS A 45 0.16 0.76 1.40
N SER A 46 -1.10 1.14 1.52
CA SER A 46 -1.99 0.87 2.63
C SER A 46 -3.41 0.84 2.10
N HIS A 47 -4.37 0.35 2.87
CA HIS A 47 -5.78 0.61 2.62
C HIS A 47 -6.32 1.68 3.58
N TYR A 48 -7.40 2.34 3.18
CA TYR A 48 -8.00 3.41 3.98
C TYR A 48 -9.50 3.20 4.27
N ASP A 49 -10.09 2.17 3.69
CA ASP A 49 -11.43 1.72 4.02
C ASP A 49 -11.43 0.92 5.33
N THR A 50 -12.60 0.68 5.87
CA THR A 50 -12.79 -0.05 7.12
C THR A 50 -13.87 -1.11 6.95
N LYS A 51 -13.73 -2.21 7.68
CA LYS A 51 -14.68 -3.32 7.70
C LYS A 51 -16.07 -2.86 8.12
N ILE A 52 -17.08 -3.25 7.38
CA ILE A 52 -18.47 -3.09 7.78
C ILE A 52 -18.81 -4.22 8.76
N VAL A 53 -18.95 -3.88 10.05
CA VAL A 53 -19.35 -4.83 11.09
C VAL A 53 -20.79 -4.54 11.47
N LYS A 54 -21.65 -5.55 11.30
CA LYS A 54 -23.08 -5.39 11.60
C LYS A 54 -23.28 -5.04 13.09
N ASP A 55 -24.13 -4.05 13.34
CA ASP A 55 -24.53 -3.61 14.69
C ASP A 55 -23.36 -3.06 15.55
N VAL A 56 -22.21 -2.76 14.96
CA VAL A 56 -21.04 -2.19 15.64
C VAL A 56 -20.52 -1.00 14.85
N GLU A 57 -20.28 0.12 15.52
CA GLU A 57 -19.55 1.25 14.95
C GLU A 57 -18.04 0.95 14.98
N PHE A 58 -17.55 0.27 13.95
CA PHE A 58 -16.14 -0.06 13.81
C PHE A 58 -15.44 0.99 12.97
N ILE A 59 -14.44 1.64 13.55
CA ILE A 59 -13.73 2.79 12.90
C ILE A 59 -12.41 2.40 12.25
N GLY A 60 -11.94 1.16 12.40
CA GLY A 60 -10.70 0.68 11.77
C GLY A 60 -9.45 1.45 12.20
N ALA A 61 -9.31 1.81 13.47
CA ALA A 61 -8.22 2.67 13.93
C ALA A 61 -6.84 2.05 13.72
N ASN A 62 -6.69 0.73 13.94
CA ASN A 62 -5.48 -0.02 13.61
C ASN A 62 -5.57 -0.56 12.18
N ASP A 63 -6.67 -1.19 11.85
CA ASP A 63 -6.98 -1.77 10.56
C ASP A 63 -7.36 -0.68 9.55
N GLY A 64 -6.46 -0.41 8.62
CA GLY A 64 -6.49 0.71 7.67
C GLY A 64 -6.04 2.06 8.24
N GLY A 65 -6.50 2.44 9.43
CA GLY A 65 -6.21 3.75 10.01
C GLY A 65 -4.74 3.96 10.36
N SER A 66 -4.08 2.99 11.00
CA SER A 66 -2.68 3.10 11.42
C SER A 66 -1.73 3.19 10.23
N SER A 67 -1.87 2.29 9.28
CA SER A 67 -1.01 2.25 8.09
C SER A 67 -1.25 3.44 7.15
N THR A 68 -2.49 3.92 7.02
CA THR A 68 -2.81 5.17 6.34
C THR A 68 -2.11 6.36 7.02
N GLY A 69 -2.12 6.43 8.34
CA GLY A 69 -1.40 7.45 9.10
C GLY A 69 0.10 7.44 8.84
N VAL A 70 0.71 6.24 8.77
CA VAL A 70 2.13 6.09 8.40
C VAL A 70 2.40 6.61 6.99
N LEU A 71 1.55 6.31 5.99
CA LEU A 71 1.74 6.83 4.64
C LEU A 71 1.64 8.36 4.57
N VAL A 72 0.74 8.95 5.34
CA VAL A 72 0.62 10.42 5.43
C VAL A 72 1.87 11.03 6.05
N GLU A 73 2.42 10.42 7.10
CA GLU A 73 3.69 10.88 7.69
C GLU A 73 4.87 10.67 6.74
N LEU A 74 4.94 9.56 6.02
CA LEU A 74 5.94 9.35 4.97
C LEU A 74 5.85 10.42 3.88
N ALA A 75 4.64 10.85 3.50
CA ALA A 75 4.48 11.95 2.55
C ALA A 75 5.11 13.26 3.07
N ARG A 76 4.93 13.55 4.35
CA ARG A 76 5.55 14.72 5.01
C ARG A 76 7.08 14.62 5.03
N VAL A 77 7.61 13.44 5.40
CA VAL A 77 9.06 13.20 5.46
C VAL A 77 9.69 13.29 4.07
N PHE A 78 9.10 12.63 3.08
CA PHE A 78 9.61 12.64 1.70
C PHE A 78 9.56 14.04 1.07
N SER A 79 8.67 14.93 1.50
CA SER A 79 8.66 16.30 1.00
C SER A 79 9.96 17.06 1.28
N SER A 80 10.72 16.67 2.31
CA SER A 80 12.04 17.21 2.65
C SER A 80 13.21 16.41 2.04
N MET A 81 12.95 15.31 1.33
CA MET A 81 13.95 14.40 0.77
C MET A 81 13.73 14.16 -0.73
N PRO A 82 13.89 15.18 -1.59
CA PRO A 82 13.44 15.13 -2.99
C PRO A 82 14.11 14.00 -3.81
N GLU A 83 15.37 13.67 -3.52
CA GLU A 83 16.09 12.60 -4.23
C GLU A 83 15.52 11.20 -3.94
N LEU A 84 15.01 10.98 -2.73
CA LEU A 84 14.35 9.75 -2.36
C LEU A 84 12.88 9.76 -2.80
N ALA A 85 12.20 10.87 -2.56
CA ALA A 85 10.79 11.06 -2.85
C ALA A 85 10.41 10.75 -4.30
N ARG A 86 11.25 11.16 -5.27
CA ARG A 86 11.01 10.88 -6.70
C ARG A 86 11.03 9.39 -7.07
N LYS A 87 11.54 8.52 -6.19
CA LYS A 87 11.58 7.07 -6.36
C LYS A 87 10.41 6.36 -5.67
N VAL A 88 9.49 7.10 -5.07
CA VAL A 88 8.39 6.54 -4.29
C VAL A 88 7.05 6.95 -4.87
N GLU A 89 6.12 6.02 -4.88
CA GLU A 89 4.69 6.28 -5.04
C GLU A 89 3.98 5.77 -3.80
N LEU A 90 3.19 6.62 -3.16
CA LEU A 90 2.29 6.24 -2.09
C LEU A 90 0.94 5.87 -2.71
N VAL A 91 0.39 4.73 -2.30
CA VAL A 91 -0.88 4.23 -2.80
C VAL A 91 -1.79 3.87 -1.65
N PHE A 92 -2.95 4.50 -1.60
CA PHE A 92 -3.99 4.22 -0.64
C PHE A 92 -5.10 3.46 -1.37
N PHE A 93 -5.28 2.20 -1.03
CA PHE A 93 -6.29 1.34 -1.63
C PHE A 93 -7.64 1.56 -0.98
N ASP A 94 -8.69 1.47 -1.80
CA ASP A 94 -10.08 1.46 -1.39
C ASP A 94 -10.64 0.05 -1.55
N GLY A 95 -11.49 -0.38 -0.62
CA GLY A 95 -12.12 -1.69 -0.68
C GLY A 95 -11.10 -2.84 -0.54
N GLU A 96 -10.21 -2.75 0.41
CA GLU A 96 -9.41 -3.88 0.85
C GLU A 96 -10.31 -4.90 1.54
N GLU A 97 -11.20 -4.41 2.38
CA GLU A 97 -12.10 -5.18 3.22
C GLU A 97 -13.17 -5.95 2.41
N ALA A 98 -13.37 -7.19 2.76
CA ALA A 98 -14.44 -7.99 2.19
C ALA A 98 -15.81 -7.54 2.74
N PHE A 99 -16.83 -7.53 1.89
CA PHE A 99 -18.22 -7.25 2.31
C PHE A 99 -18.81 -8.38 3.16
N VAL A 100 -18.45 -9.62 2.86
CA VAL A 100 -18.85 -10.82 3.61
C VAL A 100 -17.60 -11.55 4.08
N ASP A 101 -16.93 -12.28 3.19
CA ASP A 101 -15.73 -13.05 3.48
C ASP A 101 -14.69 -12.84 2.38
N PHE A 102 -13.40 -12.86 2.75
CA PHE A 102 -12.32 -12.78 1.77
C PHE A 102 -12.38 -13.98 0.81
N THR A 103 -12.59 -13.68 -0.45
CA THR A 103 -12.61 -14.63 -1.56
C THR A 103 -11.87 -14.05 -2.76
N PRO A 104 -11.61 -14.81 -3.84
CA PRO A 104 -11.05 -14.25 -5.07
C PRO A 104 -11.86 -13.09 -5.68
N THR A 105 -13.11 -12.88 -5.25
CA THR A 105 -14.01 -11.85 -5.79
C THR A 105 -14.59 -10.92 -4.74
N ASP A 106 -14.36 -11.16 -3.45
CA ASP A 106 -14.77 -10.28 -2.35
C ASP A 106 -13.54 -9.89 -1.50
N GLY A 107 -13.32 -8.60 -1.30
CA GLY A 107 -12.12 -8.02 -0.73
C GLY A 107 -11.04 -7.67 -1.76
N LEU A 108 -10.04 -6.92 -1.37
CA LEU A 108 -8.87 -6.49 -2.15
C LEU A 108 -9.23 -5.78 -3.49
N TYR A 109 -10.39 -5.13 -3.57
CA TYR A 109 -10.89 -4.51 -4.81
C TYR A 109 -9.91 -3.50 -5.39
N GLY A 110 -9.41 -2.59 -4.54
CA GLY A 110 -8.47 -1.55 -4.93
C GLY A 110 -7.14 -2.08 -5.40
N SER A 111 -6.53 -2.97 -4.64
CA SER A 111 -5.22 -3.54 -4.97
C SER A 111 -5.29 -4.43 -6.21
N ARG A 112 -6.35 -5.24 -6.38
CA ARG A 112 -6.60 -6.02 -7.61
C ARG A 112 -6.75 -5.12 -8.83
N HIS A 113 -7.50 -4.01 -8.72
CA HIS A 113 -7.64 -3.05 -9.80
C HIS A 113 -6.30 -2.39 -10.15
N TYR A 114 -5.53 -2.01 -9.14
CA TYR A 114 -4.22 -1.40 -9.32
C TYR A 114 -3.20 -2.38 -9.93
N ALA A 115 -3.21 -3.65 -9.52
CA ALA A 115 -2.37 -4.68 -10.10
C ALA A 115 -2.68 -4.91 -11.60
N LYS A 116 -3.96 -4.86 -12.00
CA LYS A 116 -4.37 -4.93 -13.42
C LYS A 116 -3.78 -3.76 -14.23
N PHE A 117 -3.71 -2.56 -13.65
CA PHE A 117 -3.11 -1.39 -14.29
C PHE A 117 -1.64 -1.64 -14.68
N TRP A 118 -0.87 -2.36 -13.84
CA TRP A 118 0.53 -2.68 -14.12
C TRP A 118 0.75 -3.95 -14.93
N ARG A 119 -0.23 -4.85 -14.97
CA ARG A 119 -0.10 -6.17 -15.64
C ARG A 119 0.27 -6.03 -17.10
N SER A 120 -0.31 -5.10 -17.81
CA SER A 120 -0.08 -4.84 -19.24
C SER A 120 1.16 -3.98 -19.52
N ALA A 121 1.80 -3.42 -18.49
CA ALA A 121 2.99 -2.61 -18.67
C ALA A 121 4.21 -3.49 -19.02
N PRO A 122 5.12 -3.02 -19.89
CA PRO A 122 6.41 -3.65 -20.11
C PRO A 122 7.17 -3.82 -18.79
N ILE A 123 7.98 -4.88 -18.66
CA ILE A 123 8.66 -5.21 -17.41
C ILE A 123 9.54 -4.08 -16.89
N ASN A 124 10.23 -3.36 -17.76
CA ASN A 124 11.08 -2.23 -17.41
C ASN A 124 10.30 -0.97 -16.99
N LYS A 125 8.97 -0.98 -17.15
CA LYS A 125 8.07 0.10 -16.70
C LYS A 125 7.27 -0.28 -15.46
N LYS A 126 7.39 -1.51 -14.96
CA LYS A 126 6.74 -1.93 -13.71
C LYS A 126 7.47 -1.39 -12.50
N PRO A 127 6.78 -1.15 -11.38
CA PRO A 127 7.45 -0.84 -10.11
C PRO A 127 8.45 -1.92 -9.73
N ARG A 128 9.56 -1.52 -9.11
CA ARG A 128 10.63 -2.44 -8.69
C ARG A 128 10.25 -3.28 -7.50
N ALA A 129 9.50 -2.70 -6.56
CA ALA A 129 9.04 -3.35 -5.35
C ALA A 129 7.74 -2.71 -4.89
N ALA A 130 6.99 -3.44 -4.07
CA ALA A 130 5.84 -2.93 -3.34
C ALA A 130 5.93 -3.38 -1.88
N PHE A 131 5.73 -2.44 -0.97
CA PHE A 131 5.56 -2.68 0.45
C PHE A 131 4.12 -2.32 0.80
N VAL A 132 3.38 -3.26 1.34
CA VAL A 132 2.02 -3.05 1.82
C VAL A 132 2.08 -3.04 3.34
N LEU A 133 1.65 -1.94 3.94
CA LEU A 133 1.59 -1.76 5.38
C LEU A 133 0.15 -1.97 5.82
N ASP A 134 -0.02 -2.77 6.86
CA ASP A 134 -1.30 -3.02 7.48
C ASP A 134 -1.12 -3.32 8.97
N LEU A 135 -2.13 -2.97 9.81
CA LEU A 135 -2.16 -3.25 11.25
C LEU A 135 -0.87 -2.85 12.00
N VAL A 136 -0.32 -1.67 11.73
CA VAL A 136 0.98 -1.21 12.26
C VAL A 136 0.83 -0.27 13.47
N GLY A 137 -0.32 -0.26 14.14
CA GLY A 137 -0.62 0.66 15.25
C GLY A 137 -0.69 0.02 16.63
N ASP A 138 -0.31 -1.24 16.79
CA ASP A 138 -0.37 -1.92 18.06
C ASP A 138 0.69 -1.41 19.06
N LYS A 139 0.29 -1.40 20.34
CA LYS A 139 1.21 -1.01 21.44
C LYS A 139 2.41 -1.96 21.53
N GLU A 140 2.19 -3.24 21.30
CA GLU A 140 3.21 -4.29 21.27
C GLU A 140 3.38 -4.76 19.83
N MET A 141 3.76 -3.81 18.95
CA MET A 141 3.84 -4.04 17.53
C MET A 141 4.82 -5.18 17.21
N ARG A 142 4.34 -6.12 16.42
CA ARG A 142 5.13 -7.14 15.77
C ARG A 142 4.81 -7.13 14.28
N ILE A 143 5.83 -7.16 13.44
CA ILE A 143 5.71 -7.19 12.00
C ILE A 143 6.02 -8.60 11.52
N ASP A 144 5.03 -9.31 11.03
CA ASP A 144 5.16 -10.65 10.47
C ASP A 144 4.90 -10.60 8.95
N PRO A 145 5.95 -10.56 8.12
CA PRO A 145 5.77 -10.52 6.67
C PRO A 145 5.08 -11.79 6.16
N PRO A 146 4.16 -11.69 5.17
CA PRO A 146 3.52 -12.85 4.57
C PRO A 146 4.53 -13.85 3.98
N TYR A 147 4.19 -15.15 4.03
CA TYR A 147 5.06 -16.25 3.60
C TYR A 147 5.43 -16.20 2.11
N ASP A 148 4.62 -15.56 1.28
CA ASP A 148 4.83 -15.39 -0.16
C ASP A 148 5.61 -14.09 -0.50
N SER A 149 6.08 -13.37 0.52
CA SER A 149 6.94 -12.20 0.31
C SER A 149 8.26 -12.61 -0.37
N PRO A 150 8.73 -11.86 -1.39
CA PRO A 150 9.98 -12.18 -2.09
C PRO A 150 11.17 -12.21 -1.13
N SER A 151 11.91 -13.31 -1.10
CA SER A 151 13.01 -13.55 -0.15
C SER A 151 14.11 -12.48 -0.20
N ASN A 152 14.41 -11.96 -1.39
CA ASN A 152 15.39 -10.89 -1.55
C ASN A 152 14.92 -9.58 -0.90
N LEU A 153 13.64 -9.23 -1.01
CA LEU A 153 13.09 -8.04 -0.35
C LEU A 153 13.01 -8.22 1.16
N LEU A 154 12.70 -9.44 1.64
CA LEU A 154 12.73 -9.74 3.07
C LEU A 154 14.14 -9.61 3.63
N SER A 155 15.16 -10.10 2.93
CA SER A 155 16.56 -9.96 3.37
C SER A 155 16.96 -8.49 3.50
N GLU A 156 16.64 -7.66 2.49
CA GLU A 156 16.89 -6.22 2.53
C GLU A 156 16.14 -5.52 3.68
N LEU A 157 14.87 -5.92 3.92
CA LEU A 157 14.06 -5.38 5.01
C LEU A 157 14.66 -5.73 6.38
N TYR A 158 15.06 -6.97 6.59
CA TYR A 158 15.65 -7.42 7.85
C TYR A 158 17.02 -6.79 8.10
N GLU A 159 17.85 -6.64 7.07
CA GLU A 159 19.13 -5.93 7.16
C GLU A 159 18.92 -4.45 7.53
N ALA A 160 17.95 -3.79 6.89
CA ALA A 160 17.59 -2.42 7.24
C ALA A 160 17.08 -2.29 8.68
N ALA A 161 16.25 -3.23 9.13
CA ALA A 161 15.74 -3.27 10.50
C ALA A 161 16.86 -3.51 11.53
N GLU A 162 17.82 -4.38 11.23
CA GLU A 162 19.02 -4.63 12.07
C GLU A 162 19.87 -3.35 12.19
N ASN A 163 20.18 -2.73 11.05
CA ASN A 163 20.99 -1.52 11.00
C ASN A 163 20.34 -0.33 11.76
N LEU A 164 19.03 -0.32 11.88
CA LEU A 164 18.26 0.69 12.62
C LEU A 164 17.98 0.28 14.08
N GLY A 165 18.40 -0.91 14.52
CA GLY A 165 18.14 -1.42 15.86
C GLY A 165 16.69 -1.86 16.10
N HIS A 166 15.93 -2.14 15.05
CA HIS A 166 14.51 -2.51 15.10
C HIS A 166 14.23 -3.97 14.69
N ARG A 167 15.27 -4.80 14.55
CA ARG A 167 15.12 -6.19 14.11
C ARG A 167 14.16 -7.01 14.98
N SER A 168 14.11 -6.71 16.27
CA SER A 168 13.24 -7.40 17.23
C SER A 168 11.75 -7.20 17.00
N LEU A 169 11.36 -6.17 16.25
CA LEU A 169 9.97 -5.94 15.88
C LEU A 169 9.47 -6.90 14.79
N PHE A 170 10.39 -7.55 14.10
CA PHE A 170 10.04 -8.45 12.99
C PHE A 170 10.09 -9.90 13.45
N GLY A 171 9.07 -10.67 13.06
CA GLY A 171 9.04 -12.12 13.24
C GLY A 171 10.23 -12.83 12.59
N ILE A 172 10.57 -14.01 13.12
CA ILE A 172 11.69 -14.81 12.61
C ILE A 172 11.31 -15.52 11.31
N TYR A 173 10.04 -15.90 11.22
CA TYR A 173 9.49 -16.60 10.05
C TYR A 173 8.29 -15.81 9.50
N PRO A 174 8.15 -15.72 8.15
CA PRO A 174 6.93 -15.23 7.52
C PRO A 174 5.74 -16.10 7.92
N THR A 175 4.61 -15.49 8.16
CA THR A 175 3.33 -16.16 8.50
C THR A 175 2.52 -16.47 7.24
#